data_e891a17fb6908d038d732f61f7002c75
#
_entry.id   e891a17fb6908d038d732f61f7002c75
#
_cell.length_a   1.000
_cell.length_b   1.000
_cell.length_c   1.000
_cell.angle_alpha   90.00
_cell.angle_beta   90.00
_cell.angle_gamma   90.00
#
_symmetry.space_group_name_H-M   'P 1'
#
loop_
_entity.id
_entity.type
_entity.pdbx_description
1 polymer ?
#
loop_
_entity_poly.entity_id
_entity_poly.type
_entity_poly.pdbx_seq_one_letter_code
_entity_poly.pdbx_strand_id
1 'polypeptide(L)'
;RNHLNSYYNESFTENTKNSTVNLSYRFSSKFQMSTTASLAQRTQDSTLSVSFPNFTLSLSQIAPFKRKRAVGAERWYEKIKMSYTGSFQNSLTAKQNEFFKKSLVKDWANGMRHSVPVSATFSLFQYINVSPSISMNDRMYTRKIRRSWDPAASAEVQDTTYNFYNVFDFNAAVSLDTKIYGFFKPMKFLGDKVQMIRHVMSPSISFSGSPDFSQPGWGYYGTYDYVDQQGRAL
;
A
#
# COMPACT_ATOMS: atom_id res chain seq x y z
N ARG A 1 18.22 21.52 -22.70
CA ARG A 1 17.28 22.64 -22.96
C ARG A 1 16.87 22.56 -24.42
N ASN A 2 15.70 21.99 -24.70
CA ASN A 2 15.20 21.81 -26.05
C ASN A 2 14.33 23.00 -26.45
N HIS A 3 14.93 24.17 -26.71
CA HIS A 3 14.20 25.33 -27.19
C HIS A 3 13.59 25.16 -28.60
N LEU A 4 14.08 24.20 -29.38
CA LEU A 4 13.61 23.97 -30.74
C LEU A 4 12.26 23.25 -30.85
N ASN A 5 11.84 22.51 -29.80
CA ASN A 5 10.56 21.79 -29.79
C ASN A 5 9.45 22.50 -29.02
N SER A 6 9.71 23.68 -28.43
CA SER A 6 8.73 24.41 -27.64
C SER A 6 7.58 25.00 -28.47
N TYR A 7 7.76 25.17 -29.77
CA TYR A 7 6.72 25.66 -30.68
C TYR A 7 5.56 24.67 -30.92
N TYR A 8 5.81 23.37 -30.73
CA TYR A 8 4.84 22.32 -31.06
C TYR A 8 4.29 21.57 -29.86
N ASN A 9 4.90 21.73 -28.68
CA ASN A 9 4.47 21.03 -27.50
C ASN A 9 4.79 21.83 -26.23
N GLU A 10 3.74 22.36 -25.60
CA GLU A 10 3.81 23.21 -24.42
C GLU A 10 4.48 22.52 -23.22
N SER A 11 4.42 21.18 -23.17
CA SER A 11 5.04 20.35 -22.11
C SER A 11 6.59 20.37 -22.17
N PHE A 12 7.21 20.71 -23.30
CA PHE A 12 8.66 20.88 -23.40
C PHE A 12 9.21 22.15 -22.75
N THR A 13 8.35 23.10 -22.43
CA THR A 13 8.74 24.32 -21.72
C THR A 13 8.74 24.17 -20.21
N GLU A 14 8.20 23.08 -19.68
CA GLU A 14 8.23 22.79 -18.24
C GLU A 14 9.66 22.47 -17.77
N ASN A 15 10.35 23.47 -17.24
CA ASN A 15 11.61 23.26 -16.52
C ASN A 15 11.31 22.83 -15.09
N THR A 16 11.26 21.51 -14.87
CA THR A 16 11.19 20.94 -13.53
C THR A 16 12.59 20.49 -13.10
N LYS A 17 13.06 21.00 -11.96
CA LYS A 17 14.31 20.54 -11.33
C LYS A 17 13.96 19.65 -10.16
N ASN A 18 14.45 18.41 -10.19
CA ASN A 18 14.23 17.43 -9.14
C ASN A 18 15.56 17.10 -8.46
N SER A 19 15.55 17.13 -7.14
CA SER A 19 16.68 16.69 -6.31
C SER A 19 16.16 15.70 -5.28
N THR A 20 16.83 14.55 -5.15
CA THR A 20 16.43 13.52 -4.19
C THR A 20 17.65 13.01 -3.46
N VAL A 21 17.55 12.92 -2.14
CA VAL A 21 18.55 12.33 -1.26
C VAL A 21 17.93 11.14 -0.56
N ASN A 22 18.56 9.99 -0.68
CA ASN A 22 18.16 8.76 -0.01
C ASN A 22 19.24 8.33 0.97
N LEU A 23 18.84 8.04 2.20
CA LEU A 23 19.69 7.47 3.24
C LEU A 23 19.04 6.16 3.71
N SER A 24 19.81 5.09 3.71
CA SER A 24 19.35 3.80 4.21
C SER A 24 20.30 3.27 5.27
N TYR A 25 19.74 2.72 6.34
CA TYR A 25 20.48 2.12 7.42
C TYR A 25 19.90 0.73 7.74
N ARG A 26 20.78 -0.24 7.85
CA ARG A 26 20.41 -1.62 8.18
C ARG A 26 20.86 -1.93 9.60
N PHE A 27 19.89 -2.08 10.50
CA PHE A 27 20.15 -2.45 11.90
C PHE A 27 20.50 -3.93 12.06
N SER A 28 19.89 -4.78 11.23
CA SER A 28 20.15 -6.22 11.21
C SER A 28 19.86 -6.80 9.83
N SER A 29 20.10 -8.09 9.63
CA SER A 29 19.75 -8.78 8.38
C SER A 29 18.24 -8.70 8.04
N LYS A 30 17.38 -8.42 9.02
CA LYS A 30 15.92 -8.39 8.87
C LYS A 30 15.30 -7.03 9.09
N PHE A 31 16.00 -6.10 9.73
CA PHE A 31 15.45 -4.79 10.08
C PHE A 31 16.25 -3.67 9.44
N GLN A 32 15.57 -2.83 8.67
CA GLN A 32 16.15 -1.70 7.96
C GLN A 32 15.26 -0.47 8.04
N MET A 33 15.88 0.70 7.96
CA MET A 33 15.24 2.00 7.86
C MET A 33 15.77 2.71 6.61
N SER A 34 14.89 3.37 5.89
CA SER A 34 15.26 4.31 4.84
C SER A 34 14.60 5.66 5.06
N THR A 35 15.32 6.71 4.71
CA THR A 35 14.83 8.09 4.75
C THR A 35 15.05 8.72 3.40
N THR A 36 14.03 9.38 2.88
CA THR A 36 14.10 10.09 1.61
C THR A 36 13.74 11.55 1.82
N ALA A 37 14.53 12.43 1.24
CA ALA A 37 14.21 13.84 1.07
C ALA A 37 14.14 14.15 -0.41
N SER A 38 13.08 14.77 -0.87
CA SER A 38 12.94 15.19 -2.26
C SER A 38 12.48 16.64 -2.36
N LEU A 39 13.05 17.32 -3.34
CA LEU A 39 12.76 18.70 -3.70
C LEU A 39 12.48 18.74 -5.18
N ALA A 40 11.29 19.21 -5.55
CA ALA A 40 10.91 19.47 -6.94
C ALA A 40 10.57 20.95 -7.10
N GLN A 41 11.22 21.61 -8.02
CA GLN A 41 10.98 22.99 -8.38
C GLN A 41 10.43 23.06 -9.81
N ARG A 42 9.24 23.63 -9.96
CA ARG A 42 8.65 23.93 -11.25
C ARG A 42 8.85 25.42 -11.54
N THR A 43 9.53 25.73 -12.62
CA THR A 43 9.93 27.12 -12.94
C THR A 43 8.77 27.91 -13.55
N GLN A 44 7.85 27.27 -14.25
CA GLN A 44 6.75 27.93 -14.96
C GLN A 44 5.80 28.70 -14.04
N ASP A 45 5.43 28.09 -12.91
CA ASP A 45 4.50 28.66 -11.91
C ASP A 45 5.19 29.01 -10.58
N SER A 46 6.51 28.91 -10.53
CA SER A 46 7.33 29.14 -9.32
C SER A 46 6.90 28.29 -8.13
N THR A 47 6.43 27.04 -8.40
CA THR A 47 5.99 26.11 -7.37
C THR A 47 7.15 25.26 -6.87
N LEU A 48 7.22 25.10 -5.55
CA LEU A 48 8.18 24.28 -4.86
C LEU A 48 7.42 23.16 -4.14
N SER A 49 7.79 21.91 -4.44
CA SER A 49 7.28 20.71 -3.75
C SER A 49 8.43 20.11 -2.96
N VAL A 50 8.25 20.01 -1.66
CA VAL A 50 9.21 19.40 -0.74
C VAL A 50 8.55 18.21 -0.06
N SER A 51 9.26 17.09 -0.03
CA SER A 51 8.87 15.93 0.75
C SER A 51 10.01 15.58 1.70
N PHE A 52 9.78 15.84 3.00
CA PHE A 52 10.74 15.58 4.06
C PHE A 52 10.09 15.81 5.45
N PRO A 53 10.41 14.97 6.43
CA PRO A 53 11.07 13.68 6.30
C PRO A 53 10.11 12.60 5.80
N ASN A 54 10.61 11.72 4.93
CA ASN A 54 9.91 10.49 4.57
C ASN A 54 10.68 9.32 5.14
N PHE A 55 10.07 8.53 6.02
CA PHE A 55 10.69 7.37 6.63
C PHE A 55 10.01 6.09 6.18
N THR A 56 10.78 5.05 6.00
CA THR A 56 10.27 3.69 5.86
C THR A 56 11.05 2.78 6.77
N LEU A 57 10.33 2.11 7.66
CA LEU A 57 10.84 1.04 8.53
C LEU A 57 10.37 -0.29 7.97
N SER A 58 11.27 -1.22 7.75
CA SER A 58 10.93 -2.53 7.21
C SER A 58 11.53 -3.64 8.06
N LEU A 59 10.66 -4.52 8.53
CA LEU A 59 11.03 -5.79 9.14
C LEU A 59 10.71 -6.90 8.13
N SER A 60 11.75 -7.56 7.63
CA SER A 60 11.61 -8.70 6.75
C SER A 60 10.89 -9.85 7.46
N GLN A 61 10.34 -10.77 6.70
CA GLN A 61 9.55 -11.88 7.21
C GLN A 61 10.29 -12.63 8.33
N ILE A 62 9.63 -12.76 9.48
CA ILE A 62 10.06 -13.52 10.64
C ILE A 62 9.01 -14.56 11.02
N ALA A 63 9.44 -15.61 11.67
CA ALA A 63 8.58 -16.60 12.32
C ALA A 63 8.69 -16.42 13.83
N PRO A 64 7.86 -15.58 14.47
CA PRO A 64 8.05 -15.17 15.87
C PRO A 64 7.89 -16.32 16.86
N PHE A 65 7.11 -17.34 16.50
CA PHE A 65 6.82 -18.49 17.33
C PHE A 65 7.72 -19.70 17.05
N LYS A 66 8.71 -19.54 16.16
CA LYS A 66 9.62 -20.65 15.82
C LYS A 66 10.59 -20.94 16.98
N ARG A 67 10.63 -22.18 17.42
CA ARG A 67 11.55 -22.63 18.48
C ARG A 67 13.01 -22.49 18.02
N LYS A 68 13.86 -22.01 18.89
CA LYS A 68 15.31 -21.87 18.63
C LYS A 68 16.02 -23.23 18.51
N ARG A 69 15.54 -24.24 19.25
CA ARG A 69 16.04 -25.62 19.21
C ARG A 69 14.84 -26.53 19.00
N ALA A 70 14.53 -26.77 17.73
CA ALA A 70 13.42 -27.64 17.36
C ALA A 70 13.89 -29.10 17.35
N VAL A 71 13.22 -29.94 18.13
CA VAL A 71 13.35 -31.41 18.07
C VAL A 71 12.02 -31.95 17.59
N GLY A 72 12.04 -32.80 16.57
CA GLY A 72 10.84 -33.36 15.95
C GLY A 72 10.21 -32.48 14.88
N ALA A 73 8.99 -32.79 14.48
CA ALA A 73 8.26 -32.08 13.44
C ALA A 73 7.93 -30.63 13.85
N GLU A 74 7.87 -29.74 12.86
CA GLU A 74 7.48 -28.34 13.04
C GLU A 74 6.01 -28.24 13.45
N ARG A 75 5.73 -27.52 14.53
CA ARG A 75 4.37 -27.34 15.04
C ARG A 75 3.61 -26.30 14.20
N TRP A 76 2.28 -26.34 14.21
CA TRP A 76 1.45 -25.46 13.39
C TRP A 76 1.72 -23.96 13.62
N TYR A 77 1.94 -23.53 14.86
CA TYR A 77 2.23 -22.14 15.20
C TYR A 77 3.62 -21.68 14.76
N GLU A 78 4.57 -22.59 14.57
CA GLU A 78 5.92 -22.27 14.07
C GLU A 78 5.91 -21.87 12.60
N LYS A 79 4.85 -22.25 11.88
CA LYS A 79 4.63 -21.92 10.47
C LYS A 79 4.05 -20.52 10.28
N ILE A 80 3.65 -19.84 11.36
CA ILE A 80 3.15 -18.48 11.32
C ILE A 80 4.33 -17.53 11.07
N LYS A 81 4.21 -16.76 10.01
CA LYS A 81 5.19 -15.77 9.58
C LYS A 81 4.55 -14.40 9.55
N MET A 82 5.30 -13.40 9.92
CA MET A 82 4.87 -12.01 9.86
C MET A 82 5.99 -11.12 9.36
N SER A 83 5.64 -10.02 8.76
CA SER A 83 6.54 -8.90 8.45
C SER A 83 5.90 -7.60 8.88
N TYR A 84 6.65 -6.53 8.86
CA TYR A 84 6.15 -5.21 9.21
C TYR A 84 6.76 -4.17 8.28
N THR A 85 5.92 -3.22 7.85
CA THR A 85 6.35 -2.02 7.16
C THR A 85 5.66 -0.82 7.77
N GLY A 86 6.45 0.09 8.31
CA GLY A 86 5.99 1.41 8.76
C GLY A 86 6.49 2.47 7.79
N SER A 87 5.62 3.34 7.32
CA SER A 87 6.00 4.48 6.48
C SER A 87 5.41 5.76 7.02
N PHE A 88 6.23 6.79 7.10
CA PHE A 88 5.81 8.16 7.38
C PHE A 88 6.12 9.02 6.16
N GLN A 89 5.16 9.78 5.73
CA GLN A 89 5.29 10.70 4.61
C GLN A 89 4.88 12.09 5.05
N ASN A 90 5.67 13.07 4.63
CA ASN A 90 5.42 14.46 4.91
C ASN A 90 5.77 15.29 3.67
N SER A 91 4.82 16.05 3.16
CA SER A 91 5.00 16.81 1.93
C SER A 91 4.30 18.16 1.99
N LEU A 92 4.90 19.14 1.32
CA LEU A 92 4.36 20.47 1.13
C LEU A 92 4.57 20.91 -0.31
N THR A 93 3.53 21.46 -0.91
CA THR A 93 3.61 22.13 -2.20
C THR A 93 3.11 23.54 -2.02
N ALA A 94 3.95 24.53 -2.32
CA ALA A 94 3.62 25.95 -2.19
C ALA A 94 4.40 26.77 -3.22
N LYS A 95 3.97 28.00 -3.46
CA LYS A 95 4.77 28.97 -4.21
C LYS A 95 6.05 29.31 -3.44
N GLN A 96 7.13 29.55 -4.16
CA GLN A 96 8.46 29.78 -3.56
C GLN A 96 8.48 30.94 -2.57
N ASN A 97 7.74 32.02 -2.83
CA ASN A 97 7.65 33.19 -1.95
C ASN A 97 6.82 32.94 -0.67
N GLU A 98 6.01 31.90 -0.65
CA GLU A 98 5.13 31.56 0.49
C GLU A 98 5.64 30.36 1.29
N PHE A 99 6.62 29.65 0.77
CA PHE A 99 7.08 28.37 1.34
C PHE A 99 7.45 28.47 2.82
N PHE A 100 8.21 29.50 3.21
CA PHE A 100 8.64 29.69 4.61
C PHE A 100 7.56 30.28 5.53
N LYS A 101 6.41 30.66 4.97
CA LYS A 101 5.26 31.16 5.74
C LYS A 101 4.29 30.04 6.11
N LYS A 102 4.50 28.83 5.59
CA LYS A 102 3.60 27.70 5.77
C LYS A 102 3.78 27.01 7.13
N SER A 103 2.66 26.67 7.75
CA SER A 103 2.63 25.94 9.03
C SER A 103 3.02 24.47 8.82
N LEU A 104 3.92 23.95 9.67
CA LEU A 104 4.33 22.55 9.65
C LEU A 104 3.19 21.55 9.91
N VAL A 105 2.11 21.98 10.54
CA VAL A 105 0.98 21.11 10.89
C VAL A 105 -0.20 21.28 9.93
N LYS A 106 -0.54 22.53 9.61
CA LYS A 106 -1.75 22.83 8.83
C LYS A 106 -1.55 22.71 7.33
N ASP A 107 -0.39 23.14 6.84
CA ASP A 107 -0.13 23.20 5.40
C ASP A 107 0.58 21.96 4.88
N TRP A 108 1.35 21.29 5.72
CA TRP A 108 2.01 20.04 5.35
C TRP A 108 1.04 18.86 5.36
N ALA A 109 1.13 18.03 4.33
CA ALA A 109 0.39 16.78 4.27
C ALA A 109 1.16 15.68 4.97
N ASN A 110 0.76 15.37 6.20
CA ASN A 110 1.38 14.34 7.03
C ASN A 110 0.54 13.07 7.03
N GLY A 111 1.20 11.93 6.87
CA GLY A 111 0.55 10.63 6.98
C GLY A 111 1.52 9.56 7.44
N MET A 112 1.04 8.67 8.29
CA MET A 112 1.77 7.49 8.72
C MET A 112 0.95 6.24 8.39
N ARG A 113 1.62 5.20 7.93
CA ARG A 113 0.99 3.91 7.65
C ARG A 113 1.82 2.80 8.27
N HIS A 114 1.13 1.90 8.96
CA HIS A 114 1.66 0.64 9.44
C HIS A 114 1.00 -0.49 8.65
N SER A 115 1.78 -1.46 8.20
CA SER A 115 1.28 -2.65 7.51
C SER A 115 1.90 -3.89 8.14
N VAL A 116 1.05 -4.81 8.57
CA VAL A 116 1.45 -6.06 9.25
C VAL A 116 0.77 -7.24 8.54
N PRO A 117 1.38 -7.78 7.48
CA PRO A 117 0.93 -9.03 6.91
C PRO A 117 1.38 -10.21 7.78
N VAL A 118 0.43 -11.08 8.07
CA VAL A 118 0.63 -12.34 8.79
C VAL A 118 0.16 -13.48 7.89
N SER A 119 0.96 -14.52 7.73
CA SER A 119 0.62 -15.66 6.90
C SER A 119 1.13 -16.95 7.51
N ALA A 120 0.49 -18.05 7.16
CA ALA A 120 0.97 -19.38 7.49
C ALA A 120 0.74 -20.31 6.29
N THR A 121 1.48 -21.40 6.21
CA THR A 121 1.26 -22.44 5.18
C THR A 121 1.22 -23.81 5.84
N PHE A 122 0.14 -24.54 5.60
CA PHE A 122 -0.10 -25.88 6.11
C PHE A 122 -0.28 -26.84 4.94
N SER A 123 0.21 -28.06 5.09
CA SER A 123 -0.08 -29.15 4.16
C SER A 123 -1.19 -30.01 4.74
N LEU A 124 -2.33 -30.03 4.06
CA LEU A 124 -3.46 -30.87 4.39
C LEU A 124 -3.38 -32.18 3.60
N PHE A 125 -3.51 -33.31 4.28
CA PHE A 125 -3.39 -34.63 3.69
C PHE A 125 -2.11 -34.87 2.85
N GLN A 126 -1.05 -34.06 3.10
CA GLN A 126 0.24 -34.06 2.37
C GLN A 126 0.18 -33.62 0.90
N TYR A 127 -1.00 -33.33 0.35
CA TYR A 127 -1.20 -32.99 -1.06
C TYR A 127 -1.73 -31.60 -1.31
N ILE A 128 -2.47 -31.04 -0.37
CA ILE A 128 -3.09 -29.73 -0.51
C ILE A 128 -2.38 -28.75 0.41
N ASN A 129 -1.84 -27.66 -0.14
CA ASN A 129 -1.33 -26.56 0.65
C ASN A 129 -2.47 -25.60 0.96
N VAL A 130 -2.59 -25.24 2.21
CA VAL A 130 -3.56 -24.25 2.72
C VAL A 130 -2.76 -23.06 3.26
N SER A 131 -2.95 -21.91 2.67
CA SER A 131 -2.21 -20.69 3.01
C SER A 131 -3.15 -19.58 3.48
N PRO A 132 -3.55 -19.57 4.78
CA PRO A 132 -4.27 -18.47 5.36
C PRO A 132 -3.35 -17.25 5.50
N SER A 133 -3.91 -16.06 5.30
CA SER A 133 -3.22 -14.79 5.49
C SER A 133 -4.17 -13.71 5.97
N ILE A 134 -3.66 -12.80 6.78
CA ILE A 134 -4.33 -11.57 7.21
C ILE A 134 -3.36 -10.43 6.97
N SER A 135 -3.82 -9.40 6.30
CA SER A 135 -3.10 -8.14 6.11
C SER A 135 -3.81 -7.04 6.87
N MET A 136 -3.14 -6.48 7.86
CA MET A 136 -3.63 -5.38 8.68
C MET A 136 -2.93 -4.11 8.28
N ASN A 137 -3.69 -3.02 8.09
CA ASN A 137 -3.15 -1.71 7.82
C ASN A 137 -3.75 -0.71 8.81
N ASP A 138 -2.90 0.14 9.32
CA ASP A 138 -3.24 1.25 10.18
C ASP A 138 -2.70 2.54 9.56
N ARG A 139 -3.57 3.51 9.34
CA ARG A 139 -3.23 4.80 8.75
C ARG A 139 -3.56 5.91 9.71
N MET A 140 -2.58 6.76 9.95
CA MET A 140 -2.67 7.90 10.85
C MET A 140 -2.50 9.20 10.09
N TYR A 141 -3.35 10.17 10.40
CA TYR A 141 -3.39 11.47 9.74
C TYR A 141 -3.49 12.59 10.76
N THR A 142 -2.96 13.75 10.41
CA THR A 142 -3.03 14.96 11.25
C THR A 142 -4.22 15.85 10.90
N ARG A 143 -5.00 15.49 9.91
CA ARG A 143 -6.18 16.25 9.48
C ARG A 143 -7.28 15.34 8.98
N LYS A 144 -8.53 15.76 9.16
CA LYS A 144 -9.73 15.16 8.60
C LYS A 144 -10.43 16.21 7.74
N ILE A 145 -10.82 15.81 6.55
CA ILE A 145 -11.59 16.64 5.64
C ILE A 145 -13.05 16.18 5.74
N ARG A 146 -13.93 17.10 6.12
CA ARG A 146 -15.38 16.90 6.09
C ARG A 146 -15.95 17.70 4.93
N ARG A 147 -16.68 17.02 4.08
CA ARG A 147 -17.43 17.65 3.01
C ARG A 147 -18.88 17.68 3.40
N SER A 148 -19.56 18.77 3.07
CA SER A 148 -20.98 18.95 3.28
C SER A 148 -21.55 19.74 2.11
N TRP A 149 -22.83 19.55 1.84
CA TRP A 149 -23.54 20.30 0.84
C TRP A 149 -24.15 21.57 1.48
N ASP A 150 -23.89 22.74 0.89
CA ASP A 150 -24.57 23.99 1.24
C ASP A 150 -25.72 24.25 0.26
N PRO A 151 -26.99 24.09 0.68
CA PRO A 151 -28.14 24.30 -0.19
C PRO A 151 -28.27 25.75 -0.66
N ALA A 152 -27.83 26.72 0.15
CA ALA A 152 -27.93 28.13 -0.17
C ALA A 152 -26.98 28.53 -1.31
N ALA A 153 -25.75 27.99 -1.27
CA ALA A 153 -24.75 28.20 -2.30
C ALA A 153 -24.86 27.22 -3.47
N SER A 154 -25.68 26.16 -3.35
CA SER A 154 -25.73 25.02 -4.29
C SER A 154 -24.33 24.49 -4.61
N ALA A 155 -23.49 24.37 -3.59
CA ALA A 155 -22.09 24.00 -3.72
C ALA A 155 -21.63 23.09 -2.57
N GLU A 156 -20.60 22.31 -2.86
CA GLU A 156 -19.90 21.52 -1.86
C GLU A 156 -19.00 22.42 -1.01
N VAL A 157 -19.16 22.37 0.30
CA VAL A 157 -18.31 23.06 1.27
C VAL A 157 -17.39 22.04 1.93
N GLN A 158 -16.13 22.37 2.01
CA GLN A 158 -15.10 21.55 2.62
C GLN A 158 -14.60 22.20 3.91
N ASP A 159 -14.74 21.49 5.03
CA ASP A 159 -14.17 21.86 6.32
C ASP A 159 -13.01 20.92 6.68
N THR A 160 -11.92 21.51 7.18
CA THR A 160 -10.72 20.77 7.55
C THR A 160 -10.47 20.89 9.04
N THR A 161 -10.57 19.78 9.75
CA THR A 161 -10.29 19.71 11.19
C THR A 161 -8.91 19.10 11.42
N TYR A 162 -8.10 19.76 12.23
CA TYR A 162 -6.74 19.32 12.57
C TYR A 162 -6.75 18.63 13.93
N ASN A 163 -6.43 17.33 13.92
CA ASN A 163 -6.30 16.49 15.09
C ASN A 163 -5.61 15.19 14.66
N PHE A 164 -5.36 14.30 15.59
CA PHE A 164 -4.87 12.96 15.30
C PHE A 164 -6.05 12.06 14.93
N TYR A 165 -6.00 11.50 13.74
CA TYR A 165 -7.00 10.56 13.21
C TYR A 165 -6.34 9.24 12.82
N ASN A 166 -7.02 8.16 13.14
CA ASN A 166 -6.58 6.80 12.84
C ASN A 166 -7.66 6.08 12.01
N VAL A 167 -7.22 5.35 11.00
CA VAL A 167 -8.06 4.48 10.17
C VAL A 167 -7.41 3.12 10.08
N PHE A 168 -8.06 2.13 10.66
CA PHE A 168 -7.63 0.74 10.65
C PHE A 168 -8.45 -0.08 9.67
N ASP A 169 -7.78 -0.89 8.84
CA ASP A 169 -8.42 -1.86 7.96
C ASP A 169 -7.68 -3.19 7.96
N PHE A 170 -8.39 -4.25 7.62
CA PHE A 170 -7.79 -5.55 7.43
C PHE A 170 -8.48 -6.33 6.32
N ASN A 171 -7.73 -7.23 5.72
CA ASN A 171 -8.21 -8.20 4.76
C ASN A 171 -7.73 -9.59 5.18
N ALA A 172 -8.63 -10.57 5.15
CA ALA A 172 -8.31 -11.97 5.39
C ALA A 172 -8.46 -12.76 4.10
N ALA A 173 -7.52 -13.66 3.84
CA ALA A 173 -7.55 -14.53 2.66
C ALA A 173 -7.10 -15.95 3.01
N VAL A 174 -7.62 -16.92 2.27
CA VAL A 174 -7.18 -18.31 2.33
C VAL A 174 -6.97 -18.79 0.90
N SER A 175 -5.77 -19.27 0.61
CA SER A 175 -5.44 -19.90 -0.68
C SER A 175 -5.24 -21.41 -0.48
N LEU A 176 -5.77 -22.17 -1.41
CA LEU A 176 -5.61 -23.61 -1.49
C LEU A 176 -4.92 -23.92 -2.82
N ASP A 177 -3.83 -24.66 -2.77
CA ASP A 177 -3.14 -25.11 -3.97
C ASP A 177 -2.69 -26.56 -3.85
N THR A 178 -2.60 -27.23 -4.99
CA THR A 178 -2.07 -28.59 -5.08
C THR A 178 -1.33 -28.81 -6.39
N LYS A 179 -0.57 -29.90 -6.47
CA LYS A 179 0.10 -30.33 -7.70
C LYS A 179 -0.33 -31.70 -8.07
N ILE A 180 -0.86 -31.85 -9.27
CA ILE A 180 -1.30 -33.13 -9.85
C ILE A 180 -0.32 -33.48 -10.95
N TYR A 181 0.21 -34.72 -10.88
CA TYR A 181 1.17 -35.21 -11.84
C TYR A 181 0.51 -36.28 -12.70
N GLY A 182 0.48 -36.07 -14.01
CA GLY A 182 0.11 -37.08 -15.00
C GLY A 182 1.34 -37.60 -15.72
N PHE A 183 1.43 -38.91 -15.88
CA PHE A 183 2.50 -39.58 -16.62
C PHE A 183 1.89 -40.32 -17.80
N PHE A 184 2.34 -39.97 -19.01
CA PHE A 184 1.84 -40.54 -20.24
C PHE A 184 2.99 -41.22 -21.01
N LYS A 185 2.76 -42.41 -21.52
CA LYS A 185 3.67 -43.03 -22.49
C LYS A 185 3.46 -42.36 -23.84
N PRO A 186 4.53 -41.93 -24.51
CA PRO A 186 4.41 -41.31 -25.82
C PRO A 186 3.87 -42.30 -26.85
N MET A 187 3.22 -41.80 -27.89
CA MET A 187 2.79 -42.62 -29.03
C MET A 187 3.99 -43.16 -29.79
N LYS A 188 3.86 -44.34 -30.36
CA LYS A 188 4.95 -45.08 -31.03
C LYS A 188 5.63 -44.30 -32.17
N PHE A 189 4.95 -43.34 -32.77
CA PHE A 189 5.53 -42.51 -33.86
C PHE A 189 6.64 -41.55 -33.41
N LEU A 190 6.73 -41.26 -32.09
CA LEU A 190 7.81 -40.42 -31.52
C LEU A 190 9.13 -41.20 -31.33
N GLY A 191 9.14 -42.50 -31.59
CA GLY A 191 10.30 -43.38 -31.45
C GLY A 191 10.75 -43.53 -30.01
N ASP A 192 11.85 -44.23 -29.81
CA ASP A 192 12.37 -44.56 -28.48
C ASP A 192 13.09 -43.42 -27.75
N LYS A 193 13.19 -42.26 -28.40
CA LYS A 193 13.87 -41.07 -27.82
C LYS A 193 13.09 -40.44 -26.69
N VAL A 194 11.76 -40.56 -26.66
CA VAL A 194 10.88 -40.03 -25.61
C VAL A 194 10.28 -41.17 -24.83
N GLN A 195 10.80 -41.44 -23.65
CA GLN A 195 10.36 -42.59 -22.84
C GLN A 195 9.10 -42.28 -22.03
N MET A 196 8.90 -41.03 -21.60
CA MET A 196 7.75 -40.62 -20.78
C MET A 196 7.51 -39.13 -20.90
N ILE A 197 6.26 -38.70 -20.94
CA ILE A 197 5.82 -37.33 -20.85
C ILE A 197 5.21 -37.11 -19.47
N ARG A 198 5.79 -36.19 -18.69
CA ARG A 198 5.23 -35.77 -17.40
C ARG A 198 4.44 -34.46 -17.59
N HIS A 199 3.15 -34.52 -17.33
CA HIS A 199 2.30 -33.37 -17.25
C HIS A 199 2.14 -32.95 -15.80
N VAL A 200 2.29 -31.66 -15.50
CA VAL A 200 2.10 -31.08 -14.16
C VAL A 200 0.98 -30.05 -14.23
N MET A 201 -0.06 -30.27 -13.47
CA MET A 201 -1.16 -29.34 -13.30
C MET A 201 -1.13 -28.79 -11.88
N SER A 202 -1.20 -27.48 -11.71
CA SER A 202 -1.16 -26.79 -10.41
C SER A 202 -2.45 -25.98 -10.22
N PRO A 203 -3.58 -26.64 -9.91
CA PRO A 203 -4.82 -25.92 -9.61
C PRO A 203 -4.68 -25.16 -8.31
N SER A 204 -5.27 -23.95 -8.29
CA SER A 204 -5.36 -23.12 -7.10
C SER A 204 -6.73 -22.46 -7.02
N ILE A 205 -7.20 -22.26 -5.79
CA ILE A 205 -8.41 -21.51 -5.47
C ILE A 205 -8.11 -20.57 -4.31
N SER A 206 -8.59 -19.35 -4.36
CA SER A 206 -8.39 -18.36 -3.32
C SER A 206 -9.70 -17.70 -2.95
N PHE A 207 -9.90 -17.50 -1.65
CA PHE A 207 -11.00 -16.75 -1.07
C PHE A 207 -10.40 -15.59 -0.30
N SER A 208 -10.94 -14.39 -0.50
CA SER A 208 -10.55 -13.22 0.29
C SER A 208 -11.79 -12.40 0.66
N GLY A 209 -11.71 -11.75 1.80
CA GLY A 209 -12.78 -10.89 2.28
C GLY A 209 -12.24 -9.83 3.24
N SER A 210 -12.90 -8.68 3.21
CA SER A 210 -12.70 -7.59 4.16
C SER A 210 -14.07 -7.05 4.59
N PRO A 211 -14.21 -6.57 5.82
CA PRO A 211 -15.39 -5.80 6.21
C PRO A 211 -15.54 -4.56 5.33
N ASP A 212 -16.76 -4.10 5.19
CA ASP A 212 -17.01 -2.80 4.58
C ASP A 212 -16.71 -1.69 5.58
N PHE A 213 -15.52 -1.12 5.49
CA PHE A 213 -15.05 -0.03 6.37
C PHE A 213 -15.68 1.32 6.03
N SER A 214 -16.48 1.44 4.98
CA SER A 214 -17.22 2.66 4.64
C SER A 214 -18.47 2.84 5.51
N GLN A 215 -18.93 1.79 6.17
CA GLN A 215 -20.11 1.84 7.01
C GLN A 215 -19.95 2.81 8.17
N PRO A 216 -21.02 3.58 8.53
CA PRO A 216 -20.97 4.58 9.59
C PRO A 216 -20.53 4.04 10.96
N GLY A 217 -20.76 2.74 11.23
CA GLY A 217 -20.37 2.09 12.49
C GLY A 217 -18.87 2.10 12.77
N TRP A 218 -18.03 2.22 11.76
CA TRP A 218 -16.58 2.35 11.92
C TRP A 218 -16.12 3.78 12.22
N GLY A 219 -16.96 4.77 11.95
CA GLY A 219 -16.68 6.19 12.22
C GLY A 219 -15.65 6.83 11.31
N TYR A 220 -15.19 6.16 10.24
CA TYR A 220 -14.18 6.67 9.32
C TYR A 220 -14.75 7.57 8.25
N TYR A 221 -15.96 7.27 7.77
CA TYR A 221 -16.65 7.97 6.69
C TYR A 221 -18.07 8.36 7.11
N GLY A 222 -18.59 9.37 6.48
CA GLY A 222 -19.98 9.80 6.58
C GLY A 222 -20.50 10.12 5.19
N THR A 223 -21.81 10.11 5.05
CA THR A 223 -22.51 10.50 3.83
C THR A 223 -23.25 11.81 4.05
N TYR A 224 -23.50 12.56 2.98
CA TYR A 224 -24.37 13.72 2.95
C TYR A 224 -25.17 13.73 1.65
N ASP A 225 -26.35 14.30 1.72
CA ASP A 225 -27.27 14.35 0.57
C ASP A 225 -27.12 15.69 -0.16
N TYR A 226 -27.23 15.65 -1.49
CA TYR A 226 -27.33 16.83 -2.32
C TYR A 226 -28.78 17.28 -2.33
N VAL A 227 -29.06 18.45 -1.77
CA VAL A 227 -30.40 19.01 -1.66
C VAL A 227 -30.47 20.44 -2.17
N ASP A 228 -31.62 20.85 -2.70
CA ASP A 228 -31.89 22.23 -3.07
C ASP A 228 -32.17 23.09 -1.82
N GLN A 229 -32.42 24.39 -2.03
CA GLN A 229 -32.74 25.32 -0.94
C GLN A 229 -34.03 24.96 -0.18
N GLN A 230 -34.89 24.15 -0.78
CA GLN A 230 -36.13 23.63 -0.19
C GLN A 230 -35.97 22.24 0.46
N GLY A 231 -34.76 21.69 0.47
CA GLY A 231 -34.45 20.37 1.06
C GLY A 231 -34.85 19.18 0.18
N ARG A 232 -35.13 19.38 -1.10
CA ARG A 232 -35.43 18.28 -2.06
C ARG A 232 -34.15 17.75 -2.65
N ALA A 233 -34.06 16.44 -2.83
CA ALA A 233 -32.90 15.80 -3.46
C ALA A 233 -32.66 16.36 -4.88
N LEU A 234 -31.41 16.69 -5.17
CA LEU A 234 -30.92 17.16 -6.46
C LEU A 234 -30.61 15.99 -7.39
#